data_b262d4b40730b312bd537eefa9ffaf73
#
_entry.id   b262d4b40730b312bd537eefa9ffaf73
#
_cell.length_a   1.000
_cell.length_b   1.000
_cell.length_c   1.000
_cell.angle_alpha   90.00
_cell.angle_beta   90.00
_cell.angle_gamma   90.00
#
_symmetry.space_group_name_H-M   'P 1'
#
loop_
_entity.id
_entity.type
_entity.pdbx_description
1 polymer ?
#
loop_
_entity_poly.entity_id
_entity_poly.type
_entity_poly.pdbx_seq_one_letter_code
_entity_poly.pdbx_strand_id
1 'polypeptide(L)'
;GRRSFSGRSRRYIHGMPAMDEILRTEALRRLREGQERIRSCVLRLGDEQLWHRPNANLVSVGNLVLHLCGNVGQWINSTLGNRPDHRRRDDEFNETGPMDKRELRERLDATLAYAYDVIGGLGQADLERTWNVQGFSETGLAIVLHVVEHFSYHTGQITLHTKLLLDIDTGYYAGQDLNRTAE
;
A
#
# COMPACT_ATOMS: atom_id res chain seq x y z
N GLY A 1 -35.84 47.75 -4.75
CA GLY A 1 -36.17 46.39 -4.36
C GLY A 1 -34.87 45.59 -4.22
N ARG A 2 -34.40 45.39 -2.99
CA ARG A 2 -33.27 44.50 -2.69
C ARG A 2 -33.82 43.07 -2.60
N ARG A 3 -33.41 42.18 -3.49
CA ARG A 3 -33.69 40.73 -3.35
C ARG A 3 -32.63 40.11 -2.43
N SER A 4 -33.07 39.69 -1.27
CA SER A 4 -32.32 38.91 -0.32
C SER A 4 -32.12 37.49 -0.88
N PHE A 5 -30.87 37.07 -1.09
CA PHE A 5 -30.54 35.68 -1.35
C PHE A 5 -30.51 34.94 -0.02
N SER A 6 -31.54 34.13 0.21
CA SER A 6 -31.57 33.22 1.36
C SER A 6 -30.56 32.10 1.10
N GLY A 7 -29.57 32.01 1.98
CA GLY A 7 -28.60 30.92 1.99
C GLY A 7 -29.32 29.57 2.19
N ARG A 8 -29.22 28.68 1.22
CA ARG A 8 -29.63 27.29 1.40
C ARG A 8 -28.65 26.63 2.39
N SER A 9 -29.12 26.47 3.60
CA SER A 9 -28.50 25.59 4.60
C SER A 9 -28.38 24.21 3.98
N ARG A 10 -27.11 23.74 3.79
CA ARG A 10 -26.85 22.33 3.45
C ARG A 10 -27.34 21.50 4.62
N ARG A 11 -28.46 20.82 4.46
CA ARG A 11 -28.89 19.76 5.39
C ARG A 11 -27.83 18.65 5.29
N TYR A 12 -27.00 18.49 6.29
CA TYR A 12 -26.23 17.28 6.49
C TYR A 12 -27.22 16.12 6.65
N ILE A 13 -27.15 15.16 5.71
CA ILE A 13 -27.88 13.90 5.84
C ILE A 13 -27.16 13.15 6.96
N HIS A 14 -27.77 13.10 8.14
CA HIS A 14 -27.27 12.32 9.27
C HIS A 14 -27.29 10.84 8.85
N GLY A 15 -26.11 10.21 8.74
CA GLY A 15 -25.99 8.77 8.60
C GLY A 15 -25.05 8.22 7.52
N MET A 16 -24.59 9.01 6.54
CA MET A 16 -23.61 8.51 5.56
C MET A 16 -22.20 9.04 5.90
N PRO A 17 -21.17 8.17 5.88
CA PRO A 17 -19.79 8.62 6.08
C PRO A 17 -19.38 9.62 4.99
N ALA A 18 -18.51 10.57 5.32
CA ALA A 18 -17.95 11.50 4.36
C ALA A 18 -17.06 10.75 3.34
N MET A 19 -16.91 11.31 2.13
CA MET A 19 -16.13 10.64 1.06
C MET A 19 -14.67 10.39 1.46
N ASP A 20 -14.06 11.30 2.22
CA ASP A 20 -12.71 11.15 2.75
C ASP A 20 -12.62 10.00 3.76
N GLU A 21 -13.64 9.77 4.58
CA GLU A 21 -13.73 8.64 5.52
C GLU A 21 -13.86 7.32 4.76
N ILE A 22 -14.70 7.26 3.72
CA ILE A 22 -14.84 6.08 2.86
C ILE A 22 -13.52 5.75 2.19
N LEU A 23 -12.85 6.75 1.61
CA LEU A 23 -11.56 6.58 0.95
C LEU A 23 -10.51 6.02 1.91
N ARG A 24 -10.35 6.62 3.10
CA ARG A 24 -9.39 6.16 4.11
C ARG A 24 -9.65 4.71 4.51
N THR A 25 -10.90 4.39 4.80
CA THR A 25 -11.33 3.03 5.19
C THR A 25 -10.96 2.02 4.12
N GLU A 26 -11.28 2.30 2.85
CA GLU A 26 -11.00 1.40 1.74
C GLU A 26 -9.49 1.30 1.43
N ALA A 27 -8.74 2.40 1.50
CA ALA A 27 -7.29 2.38 1.32
C ALA A 27 -6.62 1.51 2.40
N LEU A 28 -6.97 1.72 3.67
CA LEU A 28 -6.45 0.93 4.80
C LEU A 28 -6.79 -0.55 4.69
N ARG A 29 -8.02 -0.89 4.29
CA ARG A 29 -8.45 -2.28 4.09
C ARG A 29 -7.60 -2.97 3.03
N ARG A 30 -7.39 -2.33 1.88
CA ARG A 30 -6.61 -2.90 0.76
C ARG A 30 -5.13 -3.07 1.12
N LEU A 31 -4.54 -2.11 1.80
CA LEU A 31 -3.14 -2.20 2.23
C LEU A 31 -2.95 -3.32 3.28
N ARG A 32 -3.88 -3.47 4.23
CA ARG A 32 -3.85 -4.57 5.21
C ARG A 32 -3.98 -5.93 4.55
N GLU A 33 -4.90 -6.07 3.61
CA GLU A 33 -5.06 -7.31 2.84
C GLU A 33 -3.78 -7.66 2.07
N GLY A 34 -3.17 -6.68 1.39
CA GLY A 34 -1.89 -6.86 0.71
C GLY A 34 -0.77 -7.24 1.68
N GLN A 35 -0.68 -6.59 2.84
CA GLN A 35 0.30 -6.93 3.89
C GLN A 35 0.20 -8.39 4.33
N GLU A 36 -1.00 -8.87 4.61
CA GLU A 36 -1.20 -10.26 5.03
C GLU A 36 -0.81 -11.25 3.93
N ARG A 37 -1.13 -10.95 2.67
CA ARG A 37 -0.71 -11.77 1.52
C ARG A 37 0.81 -11.82 1.39
N ILE A 38 1.49 -10.67 1.50
CA ILE A 38 2.96 -10.59 1.46
C ILE A 38 3.57 -11.36 2.62
N ARG A 39 3.07 -11.17 3.84
CA ARG A 39 3.54 -11.89 5.03
C ARG A 39 3.42 -13.40 4.86
N SER A 40 2.27 -13.87 4.34
CA SER A 40 2.04 -15.28 4.03
C SER A 40 3.05 -15.82 3.02
N CYS A 41 3.34 -15.08 1.95
CA CYS A 41 4.34 -15.46 0.95
C CYS A 41 5.74 -15.54 1.55
N VAL A 42 6.18 -14.49 2.24
CA VAL A 42 7.52 -14.42 2.86
C VAL A 42 7.74 -15.54 3.89
N LEU A 43 6.70 -15.89 4.68
CA LEU A 43 6.79 -16.98 5.64
C LEU A 43 7.00 -18.35 4.99
N ARG A 44 6.44 -18.59 3.82
CA ARG A 44 6.52 -19.86 3.09
C ARG A 44 7.85 -20.06 2.37
N LEU A 45 8.51 -18.97 1.97
CA LEU A 45 9.80 -19.01 1.26
C LEU A 45 10.96 -19.29 2.23
N GLY A 46 11.94 -20.08 1.80
CA GLY A 46 13.25 -20.15 2.43
C GLY A 46 14.08 -18.90 2.10
N ASP A 47 15.17 -18.67 2.85
CA ASP A 47 15.99 -17.46 2.67
C ASP A 47 16.61 -17.40 1.27
N GLU A 48 17.08 -18.52 0.72
CA GLU A 48 17.60 -18.60 -0.67
C GLU A 48 16.49 -18.26 -1.68
N GLN A 49 15.27 -18.78 -1.48
CA GLN A 49 14.14 -18.50 -2.36
C GLN A 49 13.68 -17.04 -2.28
N LEU A 50 13.78 -16.43 -1.10
CA LEU A 50 13.42 -15.04 -0.86
C LEU A 50 14.25 -14.08 -1.72
N TRP A 51 15.55 -14.40 -1.91
CA TRP A 51 16.49 -13.59 -2.69
C TRP A 51 16.75 -14.15 -4.10
N HIS A 52 16.08 -15.21 -4.50
CA HIS A 52 16.21 -15.80 -5.82
C HIS A 52 15.69 -14.86 -6.91
N ARG A 53 16.53 -14.62 -7.92
CA ARG A 53 16.16 -13.89 -9.15
C ARG A 53 16.04 -14.89 -10.29
N PRO A 54 14.85 -15.08 -10.88
CA PRO A 54 14.64 -16.05 -11.95
C PRO A 54 15.49 -15.78 -13.21
N ASN A 55 15.80 -14.51 -13.48
CA ASN A 55 16.68 -14.07 -14.57
C ASN A 55 17.18 -12.64 -14.33
N ALA A 56 18.04 -12.13 -15.22
CA ALA A 56 18.68 -10.82 -15.07
C ALA A 56 17.72 -9.62 -15.12
N ASN A 57 16.51 -9.82 -15.66
CA ASN A 57 15.52 -8.75 -15.79
C ASN A 57 14.46 -8.77 -14.68
N LEU A 58 14.50 -9.76 -13.79
CA LEU A 58 13.58 -9.89 -12.67
C LEU A 58 14.30 -9.65 -11.35
N VAL A 59 13.56 -9.12 -10.41
CA VAL A 59 14.01 -8.90 -9.03
C VAL A 59 13.45 -9.99 -8.12
N SER A 60 14.07 -10.19 -6.96
CA SER A 60 13.61 -11.18 -5.99
C SER A 60 12.37 -10.72 -5.23
N VAL A 61 11.72 -11.64 -4.52
CA VAL A 61 10.63 -11.31 -3.58
C VAL A 61 11.14 -10.34 -2.51
N GLY A 62 12.34 -10.56 -1.97
CA GLY A 62 12.97 -9.65 -1.01
C GLY A 62 13.10 -8.23 -1.52
N ASN A 63 13.59 -8.06 -2.76
CA ASN A 63 13.67 -6.74 -3.39
C ASN A 63 12.30 -6.06 -3.55
N LEU A 64 11.26 -6.81 -3.93
CA LEU A 64 9.91 -6.27 -4.05
C LEU A 64 9.35 -5.79 -2.72
N VAL A 65 9.59 -6.53 -1.63
CA VAL A 65 9.18 -6.10 -0.28
C VAL A 65 9.95 -4.85 0.16
N LEU A 66 11.26 -4.79 -0.05
CA LEU A 66 12.06 -3.58 0.23
C LEU A 66 11.56 -2.38 -0.59
N HIS A 67 11.24 -2.61 -1.86
CA HIS A 67 10.69 -1.58 -2.74
C HIS A 67 9.35 -1.05 -2.25
N LEU A 68 8.47 -1.91 -1.77
CA LEU A 68 7.20 -1.49 -1.16
C LEU A 68 7.44 -0.69 0.13
N CYS A 69 8.38 -1.10 0.98
CA CYS A 69 8.76 -0.31 2.16
C CYS A 69 9.28 1.08 1.78
N GLY A 70 10.13 1.16 0.76
CA GLY A 70 10.65 2.44 0.25
C GLY A 70 9.57 3.32 -0.36
N ASN A 71 8.66 2.75 -1.16
CA ASN A 71 7.57 3.49 -1.77
C ASN A 71 6.60 4.06 -0.71
N VAL A 72 6.07 3.21 0.17
CA VAL A 72 5.17 3.63 1.26
C VAL A 72 5.87 4.63 2.19
N GLY A 73 7.14 4.37 2.52
CA GLY A 73 7.96 5.25 3.35
C GLY A 73 8.07 6.65 2.76
N GLN A 74 8.36 6.77 1.48
CA GLN A 74 8.52 8.07 0.83
C GLN A 74 7.17 8.77 0.58
N TRP A 75 6.20 8.07 -0.02
CA TRP A 75 4.96 8.66 -0.48
C TRP A 75 3.98 8.97 0.67
N ILE A 76 3.87 8.06 1.65
CA ILE A 76 2.96 8.25 2.79
C ILE A 76 3.71 8.81 4.00
N ASN A 77 4.74 8.09 4.49
CA ASN A 77 5.31 8.40 5.78
C ASN A 77 6.09 9.71 5.78
N SER A 78 6.82 9.99 4.70
CA SER A 78 7.58 11.23 4.57
C SER A 78 6.72 12.36 4.04
N THR A 79 6.03 12.16 2.90
CA THR A 79 5.31 13.25 2.23
C THR A 79 4.07 13.67 3.00
N LEU A 80 3.18 12.75 3.37
CA LEU A 80 1.95 13.08 4.09
C LEU A 80 2.14 13.06 5.60
N GLY A 81 3.01 12.18 6.12
CA GLY A 81 3.27 12.00 7.54
C GLY A 81 4.43 12.83 8.10
N ASN A 82 5.07 13.65 7.27
CA ASN A 82 6.13 14.59 7.66
C ASN A 82 7.36 13.94 8.35
N ARG A 83 7.68 12.68 8.03
CA ARG A 83 8.94 12.04 8.44
C ARG A 83 10.07 12.41 7.48
N PRO A 84 11.35 12.42 7.92
CA PRO A 84 12.48 12.59 7.01
C PRO A 84 12.47 11.51 5.91
N ASP A 85 12.75 11.91 4.67
CA ASP A 85 12.92 10.99 3.54
C ASP A 85 14.40 10.59 3.44
N HIS A 86 14.68 9.31 3.65
CA HIS A 86 16.01 8.71 3.52
C HIS A 86 16.03 7.60 2.46
N ARG A 87 15.03 7.58 1.56
CA ARG A 87 14.91 6.55 0.56
C ARG A 87 16.11 6.52 -0.39
N ARG A 88 16.67 5.34 -0.57
CA ARG A 88 17.69 5.04 -1.57
C ARG A 88 17.19 3.89 -2.44
N ARG A 89 16.47 4.26 -3.51
CA ARG A 89 15.75 3.31 -4.35
C ARG A 89 16.65 2.22 -4.94
N ASP A 90 17.87 2.57 -5.32
CA ASP A 90 18.79 1.61 -5.92
C ASP A 90 19.20 0.52 -4.92
N ASP A 91 19.31 0.83 -3.63
CA ASP A 91 19.63 -0.15 -2.59
C ASP A 91 18.53 -1.21 -2.45
N GLU A 92 17.25 -0.84 -2.70
CA GLU A 92 16.12 -1.78 -2.67
C GLU A 92 16.28 -2.90 -3.71
N PHE A 93 16.82 -2.59 -4.88
CA PHE A 93 17.00 -3.52 -5.99
C PHE A 93 18.38 -4.17 -6.04
N ASN A 94 19.40 -3.56 -5.43
CA ASN A 94 20.74 -4.10 -5.37
C ASN A 94 20.95 -5.09 -4.21
N GLU A 95 20.01 -5.13 -3.25
CA GLU A 95 20.08 -6.07 -2.13
C GLU A 95 19.97 -7.52 -2.63
N THR A 96 20.87 -8.36 -2.16
CA THR A 96 20.95 -9.79 -2.53
C THR A 96 20.90 -10.74 -1.32
N GLY A 97 20.62 -10.20 -0.13
CA GLY A 97 20.76 -10.88 1.17
C GLY A 97 22.09 -10.50 1.83
N PRO A 98 22.29 -10.87 3.09
CA PRO A 98 21.65 -11.93 3.85
C PRO A 98 20.52 -11.49 4.80
N MET A 99 19.81 -10.39 4.53
CA MET A 99 18.67 -10.00 5.37
C MET A 99 17.68 -11.18 5.50
N ASP A 100 17.40 -11.60 6.73
CA ASP A 100 16.50 -12.72 6.98
C ASP A 100 15.02 -12.31 6.83
N LYS A 101 14.15 -13.29 6.65
CA LYS A 101 12.72 -13.05 6.47
C LYS A 101 12.03 -12.40 7.67
N ARG A 102 12.57 -12.55 8.89
CA ARG A 102 12.05 -11.90 10.09
C ARG A 102 12.32 -10.41 10.03
N GLU A 103 13.56 -10.00 9.75
CA GLU A 103 13.95 -8.60 9.62
C GLU A 103 13.15 -7.91 8.49
N LEU A 104 13.01 -8.58 7.34
CA LEU A 104 12.25 -8.06 6.20
C LEU A 104 10.78 -7.82 6.55
N ARG A 105 10.16 -8.74 7.30
CA ARG A 105 8.77 -8.60 7.77
C ARG A 105 8.62 -7.51 8.80
N GLU A 106 9.52 -7.43 9.78
CA GLU A 106 9.51 -6.37 10.80
C GLU A 106 9.62 -4.99 10.15
N ARG A 107 10.45 -4.86 9.11
CA ARG A 107 10.57 -3.62 8.33
C ARG A 107 9.29 -3.27 7.59
N LEU A 108 8.64 -4.23 6.94
CA LEU A 108 7.34 -4.03 6.29
C LEU A 108 6.28 -3.61 7.30
N ASP A 109 6.17 -4.33 8.41
CA ASP A 109 5.19 -4.08 9.47
C ASP A 109 5.36 -2.67 10.10
N ALA A 110 6.58 -2.30 10.41
CA ALA A 110 6.87 -0.97 10.97
C ALA A 110 6.57 0.16 9.98
N THR A 111 6.90 -0.04 8.69
CA THR A 111 6.59 0.94 7.64
C THR A 111 5.10 1.16 7.49
N LEU A 112 4.33 0.06 7.43
CA LEU A 112 2.88 0.11 7.25
C LEU A 112 2.14 0.59 8.50
N ALA A 113 2.60 0.23 9.70
CA ALA A 113 1.96 0.71 10.94
C ALA A 113 1.89 2.24 10.97
N TYR A 114 3.00 2.91 10.64
CA TYR A 114 2.99 4.38 10.58
C TYR A 114 2.15 4.92 9.41
N ALA A 115 2.20 4.27 8.25
CA ALA A 115 1.37 4.67 7.10
C ALA A 115 -0.13 4.57 7.41
N TYR A 116 -0.55 3.58 8.21
CA TYR A 116 -1.94 3.44 8.64
C TYR A 116 -2.38 4.59 9.53
N ASP A 117 -1.54 5.03 10.46
CA ASP A 117 -1.81 6.19 11.29
C ASP A 117 -1.92 7.47 10.45
N VAL A 118 -0.99 7.66 9.50
CA VAL A 118 -1.01 8.82 8.60
C VAL A 118 -2.28 8.83 7.76
N ILE A 119 -2.58 7.75 7.02
CA ILE A 119 -3.77 7.66 6.16
C ILE A 119 -5.05 7.83 6.99
N GLY A 120 -5.12 7.19 8.16
CA GLY A 120 -6.27 7.30 9.06
C GLY A 120 -6.54 8.71 9.56
N GLY A 121 -5.51 9.55 9.66
CA GLY A 121 -5.59 10.94 10.11
C GLY A 121 -5.85 11.98 9.02
N LEU A 122 -5.80 11.60 7.71
CA LEU A 122 -5.99 12.56 6.61
C LEU A 122 -7.42 13.12 6.60
N GLY A 123 -7.54 14.43 6.56
CA GLY A 123 -8.82 15.11 6.31
C GLY A 123 -9.02 15.46 4.84
N GLN A 124 -10.20 15.99 4.49
CA GLN A 124 -10.51 16.44 3.14
C GLN A 124 -9.47 17.44 2.62
N ALA A 125 -9.05 18.39 3.44
CA ALA A 125 -8.06 19.41 3.06
C ALA A 125 -6.70 18.80 2.71
N ASP A 126 -6.27 17.73 3.40
CA ASP A 126 -5.02 17.04 3.11
C ASP A 126 -5.10 16.25 1.79
N LEU A 127 -6.26 15.67 1.50
CA LEU A 127 -6.50 14.94 0.26
C LEU A 127 -6.58 15.87 -0.97
N GLU A 128 -7.11 17.07 -0.80
CA GLU A 128 -7.23 18.07 -1.88
C GLU A 128 -5.93 18.85 -2.10
N ARG A 129 -5.12 18.99 -1.07
CA ARG A 129 -3.85 19.73 -1.14
C ARG A 129 -2.86 19.03 -2.06
N THR A 130 -2.06 19.85 -2.77
CA THR A 130 -0.93 19.39 -3.61
C THR A 130 0.34 19.26 -2.78
N TRP A 131 1.08 18.19 -3.01
CA TRP A 131 2.34 17.83 -2.36
C TRP A 131 3.40 17.52 -3.43
N ASN A 132 4.67 17.73 -3.10
CA ASN A 132 5.78 17.32 -3.95
C ASN A 132 6.36 16.00 -3.42
N VAL A 133 6.45 14.99 -4.28
CA VAL A 133 6.98 13.67 -3.95
C VAL A 133 7.71 13.09 -5.15
N GLN A 134 8.95 12.64 -4.96
CA GLN A 134 9.76 11.97 -6.00
C GLN A 134 9.85 12.76 -7.33
N GLY A 135 9.80 14.09 -7.27
CA GLY A 135 9.81 14.96 -8.45
C GLY A 135 8.45 15.18 -9.11
N PHE A 136 7.38 14.58 -8.59
CA PHE A 136 6.01 14.79 -9.03
C PHE A 136 5.28 15.77 -8.12
N SER A 137 4.27 16.45 -8.66
CA SER A 137 3.35 17.31 -7.92
C SER A 137 1.98 16.68 -7.95
N GLU A 138 1.55 16.12 -6.80
CA GLU A 138 0.38 15.27 -6.70
C GLU A 138 -0.55 15.71 -5.57
N THR A 139 -1.86 15.52 -5.72
CA THR A 139 -2.79 15.69 -4.60
C THR A 139 -2.62 14.59 -3.57
N GLY A 140 -3.00 14.84 -2.31
CA GLY A 140 -2.99 13.80 -1.27
C GLY A 140 -3.82 12.57 -1.67
N LEU A 141 -4.97 12.80 -2.35
CA LEU A 141 -5.79 11.73 -2.93
C LEU A 141 -4.98 10.90 -3.93
N ALA A 142 -4.30 11.54 -4.88
CA ALA A 142 -3.50 10.86 -5.90
C ALA A 142 -2.35 10.05 -5.27
N ILE A 143 -1.71 10.60 -4.23
CA ILE A 143 -0.67 9.90 -3.45
C ILE A 143 -1.22 8.61 -2.82
N VAL A 144 -2.37 8.68 -2.14
CA VAL A 144 -2.98 7.50 -1.50
C VAL A 144 -3.37 6.45 -2.54
N LEU A 145 -3.99 6.87 -3.66
CA LEU A 145 -4.38 5.96 -4.75
C LEU A 145 -3.15 5.31 -5.39
N HIS A 146 -2.10 6.10 -5.68
CA HIS A 146 -0.84 5.57 -6.22
C HIS A 146 -0.27 4.48 -5.31
N VAL A 147 -0.21 4.72 -4.00
CA VAL A 147 0.37 3.74 -3.06
C VAL A 147 -0.49 2.47 -2.99
N VAL A 148 -1.81 2.58 -2.97
CA VAL A 148 -2.70 1.41 -2.95
C VAL A 148 -2.55 0.58 -4.24
N GLU A 149 -2.54 1.23 -5.41
CA GLU A 149 -2.35 0.58 -6.71
C GLU A 149 -0.97 -0.10 -6.79
N HIS A 150 0.09 0.64 -6.47
CA HIS A 150 1.46 0.17 -6.49
C HIS A 150 1.68 -1.02 -5.53
N PHE A 151 1.11 -0.94 -4.34
CA PHE A 151 1.15 -2.01 -3.35
C PHE A 151 0.44 -3.27 -3.86
N SER A 152 -0.74 -3.13 -4.44
CA SER A 152 -1.49 -4.24 -5.05
C SER A 152 -0.75 -4.87 -6.22
N TYR A 153 -0.15 -4.05 -7.10
CA TYR A 153 0.64 -4.50 -8.24
C TYR A 153 1.79 -5.41 -7.80
N HIS A 154 2.59 -4.98 -6.83
CA HIS A 154 3.73 -5.78 -6.34
C HIS A 154 3.30 -6.94 -5.44
N THR A 155 2.19 -6.85 -4.72
CA THR A 155 1.61 -8.00 -4.01
C THR A 155 1.28 -9.13 -4.97
N GLY A 156 0.73 -8.81 -6.15
CA GLY A 156 0.47 -9.79 -7.21
C GLY A 156 1.75 -10.45 -7.74
N GLN A 157 2.82 -9.67 -7.94
CA GLN A 157 4.12 -10.20 -8.36
C GLN A 157 4.73 -11.11 -7.29
N ILE A 158 4.74 -10.69 -6.01
CA ILE A 158 5.23 -11.50 -4.88
C ILE A 158 4.47 -12.83 -4.81
N THR A 159 3.15 -12.78 -4.95
CA THR A 159 2.30 -13.98 -4.97
C THR A 159 2.66 -14.90 -6.13
N LEU A 160 2.81 -14.36 -7.33
CA LEU A 160 3.18 -15.13 -8.52
C LEU A 160 4.55 -15.80 -8.36
N HIS A 161 5.57 -15.06 -7.91
CA HIS A 161 6.90 -15.61 -7.63
C HIS A 161 6.83 -16.74 -6.60
N THR A 162 6.09 -16.56 -5.52
CA THR A 162 5.93 -17.58 -4.47
C THR A 162 5.29 -18.85 -5.02
N LYS A 163 4.24 -18.72 -5.84
CA LYS A 163 3.58 -19.87 -6.48
C LYS A 163 4.51 -20.59 -7.45
N LEU A 164 5.30 -19.85 -8.25
CA LEU A 164 6.26 -20.43 -9.18
C LEU A 164 7.40 -21.18 -8.46
N LEU A 165 7.89 -20.65 -7.34
CA LEU A 165 9.00 -21.25 -6.60
C LEU A 165 8.59 -22.48 -5.77
N LEU A 166 7.35 -22.55 -5.32
CA LEU A 166 6.88 -23.57 -4.39
C LEU A 166 5.88 -24.55 -4.99
N ASP A 167 5.34 -24.26 -6.18
CA ASP A 167 4.25 -25.02 -6.84
C ASP A 167 3.06 -25.23 -5.89
N ILE A 168 2.54 -24.14 -5.32
CA ILE A 168 1.45 -24.17 -4.33
C ILE A 168 0.28 -23.28 -4.73
N ASP A 169 -0.91 -23.60 -4.21
CA ASP A 169 -1.99 -22.63 -4.07
C ASP A 169 -1.80 -21.81 -2.78
N THR A 170 -1.94 -20.49 -2.88
CA THR A 170 -1.85 -19.59 -1.73
C THR A 170 -3.09 -19.63 -0.84
N GLY A 171 -4.22 -20.10 -1.37
CA GLY A 171 -5.46 -20.29 -0.60
C GLY A 171 -6.17 -19.01 -0.20
N TYR A 172 -5.91 -17.88 -0.88
CA TYR A 172 -6.50 -16.57 -0.48
C TYR A 172 -8.02 -16.54 -0.48
N TYR A 173 -8.65 -17.39 -1.26
CA TYR A 173 -10.11 -17.47 -1.40
C TYR A 173 -10.67 -18.81 -0.93
N ALA A 174 -9.89 -19.58 -0.14
CA ALA A 174 -10.32 -20.88 0.36
C ALA A 174 -11.65 -20.76 1.14
N GLY A 175 -12.62 -21.58 0.79
CA GLY A 175 -13.94 -21.58 1.41
C GLY A 175 -14.91 -20.49 0.95
N GLN A 176 -14.51 -19.64 -0.02
CA GLN A 176 -15.38 -18.62 -0.61
C GLN A 176 -15.97 -19.13 -1.94
N ASP A 177 -17.28 -18.98 -2.11
CA ASP A 177 -17.93 -19.18 -3.41
C ASP A 177 -17.90 -17.89 -4.21
N LEU A 178 -16.93 -17.78 -5.13
CA LEU A 178 -16.75 -16.61 -5.99
C LEU A 178 -17.65 -16.62 -7.23
N ASN A 179 -18.48 -17.67 -7.42
CA ASN A 179 -19.45 -17.77 -8.53
C ASN A 179 -20.81 -17.15 -8.18
N ARG A 180 -20.98 -16.71 -6.93
CA ARG A 180 -22.23 -16.03 -6.54
C ARG A 180 -22.43 -14.74 -7.33
N THR A 181 -23.59 -14.63 -7.94
CA THR A 181 -24.08 -13.38 -8.53
C THR A 181 -24.99 -12.67 -7.52
N ALA A 182 -25.12 -11.34 -7.64
CA ALA A 182 -26.14 -10.61 -6.89
C ALA A 182 -27.53 -11.12 -7.31
N GLU A 183 -28.32 -11.61 -6.33
CA GLU A 183 -29.73 -11.89 -6.50
C GLU A 183 -30.53 -10.60 -6.36
#